data_e0c29b2eddd6801d4ea7182adccc1725
#
_entry.id   e0c29b2eddd6801d4ea7182adccc1725
#
_cell.length_a   1.000
_cell.length_b   1.000
_cell.length_c   1.000
_cell.angle_alpha   90.00
_cell.angle_beta   90.00
_cell.angle_gamma   90.00
#
_symmetry.space_group_name_H-M   'P 1'
#
loop_
_entity.id
_entity.type
_entity.pdbx_description
1 polymer ?
#
loop_
_entity_poly.entity_id
_entity_poly.type
_entity_poly.pdbx_seq_one_letter_code
_entity_poly.pdbx_strand_id
1 'polypeptide(L)'
;MAGLKDFQKFLGLLFGLIAFPAIGQVPKIGSDTTLDVGTWNVEWFGDSLNGPSNEVTQLKNVTEVINNMDLDVLGLCEISNPGYWAKLQGNLPQYGAVITTYTQTQKTALMYKKSMFRLLYSKSILLAFDYEFASGRFPLEVALESQWGSKKDTLYFWVIHLKANTGSTSEKLTSYNRREKAAEELKNYLDPKKSWKGMVLGDWNDDLDASIVSGKASPFLTWRSDTNYVFPSYRLSLAKQKSTASYSEMIDHMCVTASLKDNFLSNQSGVMVGDSYIASYRLNTSDHYPVWAKFSMDFKVWVGVESLEPAWRETMGIPCQLLVFDLQGRLLMQGDPETVKPAATGMYLLQYVYPNGARKSVKVYVR
;
A
#
# COMPACT_ATOMS: atom_id res chain seq x y z
N MET A 1 44.32 75.36 -5.59
CA MET A 1 42.91 75.18 -5.16
C MET A 1 42.32 74.09 -6.04
N ALA A 2 42.33 72.90 -5.56
CA ALA A 2 41.74 71.76 -6.27
C ALA A 2 40.79 71.02 -5.34
N GLY A 3 39.54 70.93 -5.74
CA GLY A 3 38.49 70.32 -4.96
C GLY A 3 38.53 68.77 -5.07
N LEU A 4 38.47 68.14 -3.92
CA LEU A 4 38.21 66.72 -3.79
C LEU A 4 36.71 66.44 -4.16
N LYS A 5 36.49 65.48 -5.05
CA LYS A 5 35.15 64.88 -5.27
C LYS A 5 35.14 63.48 -4.69
N ASP A 6 34.26 63.29 -3.73
CA ASP A 6 33.98 62.02 -3.07
C ASP A 6 33.43 61.02 -4.05
N PHE A 7 34.04 59.82 -4.09
CA PHE A 7 33.55 58.65 -4.81
C PHE A 7 32.97 57.69 -3.79
N GLN A 8 31.67 57.82 -3.50
CA GLN A 8 30.95 56.80 -2.73
C GLN A 8 30.71 55.58 -3.61
N LYS A 9 31.39 54.48 -3.30
CA LYS A 9 31.13 53.16 -3.87
C LYS A 9 29.89 52.55 -3.20
N PHE A 10 28.80 52.49 -3.94
CA PHE A 10 27.61 51.70 -3.57
C PHE A 10 27.96 50.22 -3.76
N LEU A 11 28.21 49.48 -2.67
CA LEU A 11 28.36 48.05 -2.67
C LEU A 11 26.94 47.45 -2.49
N GLY A 12 26.24 47.22 -3.60
CA GLY A 12 24.97 46.52 -3.59
C GLY A 12 25.18 45.02 -3.29
N LEU A 13 24.83 44.59 -2.06
CA LEU A 13 24.78 43.19 -1.69
C LEU A 13 23.57 42.57 -2.42
N LEU A 14 23.82 41.84 -3.50
CA LEU A 14 22.83 41.01 -4.14
C LEU A 14 22.61 39.76 -3.25
N PHE A 15 21.62 39.79 -2.36
CA PHE A 15 21.11 38.58 -1.73
C PHE A 15 20.35 37.78 -2.79
N GLY A 16 21.02 36.83 -3.40
CA GLY A 16 20.34 35.81 -4.19
C GLY A 16 19.40 35.00 -3.28
N LEU A 17 18.12 35.23 -3.41
CA LEU A 17 17.11 34.34 -2.86
C LEU A 17 17.31 32.96 -3.52
N ILE A 18 17.99 32.05 -2.84
CA ILE A 18 17.95 30.64 -3.17
C ILE A 18 16.54 30.17 -2.84
N ALA A 19 15.67 30.15 -3.85
CA ALA A 19 14.38 29.50 -3.74
C ALA A 19 14.63 27.99 -3.62
N PHE A 20 14.57 27.47 -2.39
CA PHE A 20 14.45 26.02 -2.19
C PHE A 20 13.11 25.60 -2.81
N PRO A 21 13.07 24.55 -3.64
CA PRO A 21 11.80 24.03 -4.10
C PRO A 21 10.96 23.66 -2.87
N ALA A 22 9.74 24.17 -2.81
CA ALA A 22 8.81 23.77 -1.76
C ALA A 22 8.56 22.26 -1.88
N ILE A 23 9.00 21.51 -0.88
CA ILE A 23 8.75 20.07 -0.81
C ILE A 23 7.24 19.90 -0.54
N GLY A 24 6.56 19.21 -1.44
CA GLY A 24 5.12 18.94 -1.30
C GLY A 24 4.83 18.01 -0.12
N GLN A 25 3.59 18.00 0.32
CA GLN A 25 3.14 16.98 1.28
C GLN A 25 2.96 15.64 0.56
N VAL A 26 3.34 14.52 1.20
CA VAL A 26 3.08 13.15 0.71
C VAL A 26 1.58 13.03 0.39
N PRO A 27 1.23 12.63 -0.85
CA PRO A 27 -0.17 12.63 -1.29
C PRO A 27 -0.99 11.56 -0.57
N LYS A 28 -2.23 11.89 -0.26
CA LYS A 28 -3.21 10.89 0.15
C LYS A 28 -3.63 10.06 -1.07
N ILE A 29 -3.38 8.77 -1.02
CA ILE A 29 -3.80 7.78 -2.04
C ILE A 29 -5.07 7.08 -1.59
N GLY A 30 -5.14 6.70 -0.31
CA GLY A 30 -6.27 6.00 0.27
C GLY A 30 -7.60 6.74 0.13
N SER A 31 -8.67 5.99 -0.06
CA SER A 31 -10.03 6.49 -0.27
C SER A 31 -11.04 5.60 0.47
N ASP A 32 -12.16 6.17 0.87
CA ASP A 32 -13.22 5.44 1.57
C ASP A 32 -14.09 4.57 0.63
N THR A 33 -13.82 4.58 -0.69
CA THR A 33 -14.67 3.93 -1.71
C THR A 33 -13.97 2.81 -2.47
N THR A 34 -12.67 2.62 -2.20
CA THR A 34 -11.83 1.59 -2.84
C THR A 34 -11.07 0.81 -1.77
N LEU A 35 -10.61 -0.38 -2.12
CA LEU A 35 -9.53 -1.05 -1.41
C LEU A 35 -8.22 -0.56 -2.01
N ASP A 36 -7.42 0.11 -1.20
CA ASP A 36 -6.17 0.73 -1.60
C ASP A 36 -5.00 -0.06 -1.02
N VAL A 37 -4.25 -0.70 -1.91
CA VAL A 37 -3.18 -1.64 -1.53
C VAL A 37 -1.84 -1.14 -2.05
N GLY A 38 -0.79 -1.34 -1.28
CA GLY A 38 0.57 -0.99 -1.68
C GLY A 38 1.61 -2.01 -1.28
N THR A 39 2.80 -1.80 -1.81
CA THR A 39 4.02 -2.49 -1.40
C THR A 39 5.18 -1.50 -1.33
N TRP A 40 6.10 -1.72 -0.40
CA TRP A 40 7.26 -0.85 -0.23
C TRP A 40 8.42 -1.59 0.44
N ASN A 41 9.57 -1.59 -0.19
CA ASN A 41 10.83 -1.94 0.46
C ASN A 41 11.34 -0.69 1.20
N VAL A 42 11.56 -0.80 2.51
CA VAL A 42 11.93 0.33 3.39
C VAL A 42 13.42 0.37 3.72
N GLU A 43 14.24 -0.29 2.91
CA GLU A 43 15.72 -0.32 2.96
C GLU A 43 16.27 -0.51 4.37
N TRP A 44 16.52 -1.77 4.78
CA TRP A 44 17.15 -2.10 6.06
C TRP A 44 16.56 -1.34 7.26
N PHE A 45 15.25 -1.27 7.34
CA PHE A 45 14.53 -0.42 8.30
C PHE A 45 15.01 -0.62 9.74
N GLY A 46 15.58 0.46 10.31
CA GLY A 46 16.13 0.50 11.66
C GLY A 46 17.55 -0.07 11.81
N ASP A 47 18.28 -0.27 10.71
CA ASP A 47 19.68 -0.72 10.69
C ASP A 47 20.55 0.32 9.93
N SER A 48 21.17 1.23 10.68
CA SER A 48 22.02 2.31 10.14
C SER A 48 23.35 1.84 9.57
N LEU A 49 23.74 0.59 9.75
CA LEU A 49 24.96 0.03 9.16
C LEU A 49 24.76 -0.36 7.69
N ASN A 50 23.53 -0.78 7.34
CA ASN A 50 23.22 -1.29 6.01
C ASN A 50 22.23 -0.41 5.24
N GLY A 51 21.43 0.40 5.91
CA GLY A 51 20.44 1.33 5.35
C GLY A 51 20.74 2.79 5.62
N PRO A 52 19.72 3.65 5.62
CA PRO A 52 19.84 5.06 5.98
C PRO A 52 20.54 5.25 7.33
N SER A 53 21.55 6.13 7.37
CA SER A 53 22.45 6.27 8.52
C SER A 53 21.79 6.84 9.80
N ASN A 54 20.52 7.26 9.74
CA ASN A 54 19.78 7.80 10.87
C ASN A 54 18.39 7.14 10.97
N GLU A 55 18.31 6.12 11.81
CA GLU A 55 17.09 5.32 12.01
C GLU A 55 15.93 6.13 12.58
N VAL A 56 16.19 7.19 13.37
CA VAL A 56 15.15 8.07 13.91
C VAL A 56 14.51 8.86 12.79
N THR A 57 15.31 9.39 11.86
CA THR A 57 14.82 10.09 10.67
C THR A 57 14.11 9.12 9.73
N GLN A 58 14.65 7.92 9.52
CA GLN A 58 14.00 6.88 8.73
C GLN A 58 12.63 6.52 9.30
N LEU A 59 12.54 6.24 10.61
CA LEU A 59 11.27 5.97 11.30
C LEU A 59 10.26 7.09 11.11
N LYS A 60 10.68 8.35 11.30
CA LYS A 60 9.81 9.52 11.11
C LYS A 60 9.26 9.55 9.68
N ASN A 61 10.13 9.45 8.69
CA ASN A 61 9.76 9.55 7.28
C ASN A 61 8.86 8.37 6.84
N VAL A 62 9.21 7.14 7.25
CA VAL A 62 8.38 5.95 6.97
C VAL A 62 7.00 6.09 7.62
N THR A 63 6.94 6.57 8.87
CA THR A 63 5.66 6.84 9.54
C THR A 63 4.84 7.88 8.78
N GLU A 64 5.46 8.96 8.33
CA GLU A 64 4.80 10.05 7.59
C GLU A 64 4.25 9.56 6.24
N VAL A 65 5.05 8.78 5.49
CA VAL A 65 4.62 8.20 4.22
C VAL A 65 3.42 7.29 4.40
N ILE A 66 3.48 6.34 5.33
CA ILE A 66 2.38 5.38 5.56
C ILE A 66 1.12 6.12 6.02
N ASN A 67 1.26 7.06 6.97
CA ASN A 67 0.11 7.80 7.50
C ASN A 67 -0.56 8.67 6.44
N ASN A 68 0.22 9.36 5.60
CA ASN A 68 -0.32 10.30 4.61
C ASN A 68 -0.85 9.59 3.37
N MET A 69 -0.18 8.53 2.87
CA MET A 69 -0.72 7.72 1.79
C MET A 69 -2.05 7.06 2.18
N ASP A 70 -2.23 6.74 3.45
CA ASP A 70 -3.48 6.23 4.03
C ASP A 70 -4.01 4.97 3.28
N LEU A 71 -3.12 4.06 2.89
CA LEU A 71 -3.47 2.80 2.23
C LEU A 71 -4.16 1.84 3.23
N ASP A 72 -5.03 0.99 2.73
CA ASP A 72 -5.76 0.02 3.57
C ASP A 72 -4.92 -1.20 3.93
N VAL A 73 -4.05 -1.62 2.99
CA VAL A 73 -3.09 -2.72 3.18
C VAL A 73 -1.76 -2.32 2.56
N LEU A 74 -0.67 -2.60 3.27
CA LEU A 74 0.69 -2.31 2.81
C LEU A 74 1.63 -3.48 3.12
N GLY A 75 2.17 -4.11 2.08
CA GLY A 75 3.28 -5.06 2.18
C GLY A 75 4.61 -4.32 2.35
N LEU A 76 5.41 -4.74 3.31
CA LEU A 76 6.72 -4.13 3.59
C LEU A 76 7.84 -5.16 3.46
N CYS A 77 8.95 -4.74 2.87
CA CYS A 77 10.19 -5.51 2.79
C CYS A 77 11.31 -4.82 3.56
N GLU A 78 12.29 -5.62 4.02
CA GLU A 78 13.49 -5.16 4.72
C GLU A 78 13.25 -4.54 6.09
N ILE A 79 12.30 -5.05 6.84
CA ILE A 79 12.20 -4.74 8.28
C ILE A 79 13.35 -5.45 9.00
N SER A 80 14.36 -4.70 9.46
CA SER A 80 15.61 -5.28 9.99
C SER A 80 15.76 -5.16 11.51
N ASN A 81 15.07 -4.21 12.14
CA ASN A 81 15.18 -3.98 13.58
C ASN A 81 13.83 -4.12 14.29
N PRO A 82 13.68 -5.12 15.21
CA PRO A 82 12.42 -5.32 15.93
C PRO A 82 12.00 -4.13 16.81
N GLY A 83 12.96 -3.39 17.38
CA GLY A 83 12.68 -2.22 18.21
C GLY A 83 12.11 -1.06 17.40
N TYR A 84 12.65 -0.79 16.22
CA TYR A 84 12.12 0.23 15.31
C TYR A 84 10.77 -0.21 14.69
N TRP A 85 10.60 -1.51 14.41
CA TRP A 85 9.31 -2.06 14.02
C TRP A 85 8.22 -1.82 15.07
N ALA A 86 8.51 -2.07 16.34
CA ALA A 86 7.58 -1.79 17.45
C ALA A 86 7.25 -0.28 17.56
N LYS A 87 8.25 0.60 17.38
CA LYS A 87 8.02 2.05 17.37
C LYS A 87 7.12 2.48 16.19
N LEU A 88 7.33 1.91 14.98
CA LEU A 88 6.49 2.19 13.83
C LEU A 88 5.03 1.80 14.08
N GLN A 89 4.79 0.61 14.66
CA GLN A 89 3.45 0.17 15.05
C GLN A 89 2.82 1.09 16.11
N GLY A 90 3.60 1.56 17.07
CA GLY A 90 3.16 2.52 18.10
C GLY A 90 2.76 3.88 17.51
N ASN A 91 3.47 4.33 16.47
CA ASN A 91 3.17 5.59 15.77
C ASN A 91 1.93 5.48 14.87
N LEU A 92 1.51 4.28 14.50
CA LEU A 92 0.41 4.00 13.57
C LEU A 92 -0.64 3.07 14.21
N PRO A 93 -1.27 3.47 15.33
CA PRO A 93 -2.16 2.61 16.13
C PRO A 93 -3.42 2.17 15.36
N GLN A 94 -3.81 2.85 14.29
CA GLN A 94 -4.92 2.50 13.41
C GLN A 94 -4.64 1.27 12.55
N TYR A 95 -3.36 0.88 12.38
CA TYR A 95 -2.96 -0.31 11.66
C TYR A 95 -2.76 -1.51 12.59
N GLY A 96 -3.22 -2.68 12.15
CA GLY A 96 -2.73 -3.97 12.58
C GLY A 96 -1.49 -4.34 11.75
N ALA A 97 -0.61 -5.19 12.33
CA ALA A 97 0.62 -5.55 11.64
C ALA A 97 1.04 -6.98 11.97
N VAL A 98 1.62 -7.66 10.97
CA VAL A 98 2.28 -8.97 11.12
C VAL A 98 3.64 -8.93 10.45
N ILE A 99 4.58 -9.71 10.95
CA ILE A 99 5.96 -9.80 10.44
C ILE A 99 6.40 -11.26 10.45
N THR A 100 7.25 -11.63 9.50
CA THR A 100 7.85 -12.96 9.42
C THR A 100 8.79 -13.24 10.61
N THR A 101 8.86 -14.52 11.00
CA THR A 101 9.69 -14.99 12.11
C THR A 101 10.92 -15.80 11.69
N TYR A 102 11.19 -15.91 10.36
CA TYR A 102 12.40 -16.60 9.89
C TYR A 102 13.68 -15.92 10.40
N THR A 103 14.83 -16.61 10.36
CA THR A 103 16.10 -16.14 10.94
C THR A 103 16.78 -15.02 10.16
N GLN A 104 16.54 -14.95 8.84
CA GLN A 104 17.11 -13.92 7.95
C GLN A 104 16.77 -12.51 8.45
N THR A 105 17.70 -11.56 8.39
CA THR A 105 17.57 -10.23 9.00
C THR A 105 16.48 -9.38 8.32
N GLN A 106 16.48 -9.35 6.98
CA GLN A 106 15.51 -8.59 6.21
C GLN A 106 14.15 -9.27 6.21
N LYS A 107 13.27 -8.87 7.13
CA LYS A 107 11.92 -9.43 7.27
C LYS A 107 10.96 -8.83 6.25
N THR A 108 9.96 -9.63 5.89
CA THR A 108 8.74 -9.12 5.24
C THR A 108 7.63 -8.96 6.28
N ALA A 109 6.79 -7.95 6.07
CA ALA A 109 5.68 -7.64 6.97
C ALA A 109 4.45 -7.20 6.18
N LEU A 110 3.29 -7.21 6.82
CA LEU A 110 2.05 -6.64 6.29
C LEU A 110 1.42 -5.75 7.35
N MET A 111 1.06 -4.53 6.96
CA MET A 111 0.22 -3.62 7.74
C MET A 111 -1.17 -3.52 7.10
N TYR A 112 -2.21 -3.42 7.92
CA TYR A 112 -3.60 -3.34 7.47
C TYR A 112 -4.44 -2.46 8.40
N LYS A 113 -5.40 -1.70 7.88
CA LYS A 113 -6.32 -0.91 8.71
C LYS A 113 -7.21 -1.80 9.56
N LYS A 114 -7.16 -1.65 10.88
CA LYS A 114 -7.98 -2.41 11.85
C LYS A 114 -9.47 -2.17 11.69
N SER A 115 -9.86 -0.99 11.19
CA SER A 115 -11.26 -0.66 10.90
C SER A 115 -11.82 -1.43 9.71
N MET A 116 -10.95 -1.96 8.82
CA MET A 116 -11.34 -2.65 7.60
C MET A 116 -11.12 -4.16 7.68
N PHE A 117 -10.19 -4.60 8.53
CA PHE A 117 -9.76 -6.00 8.55
C PHE A 117 -9.58 -6.57 9.94
N ARG A 118 -9.86 -7.86 10.06
CA ARG A 118 -9.48 -8.71 11.17
C ARG A 118 -8.49 -9.77 10.69
N LEU A 119 -7.37 -9.91 11.38
CA LEU A 119 -6.40 -10.97 11.10
C LEU A 119 -7.00 -12.34 11.43
N LEU A 120 -6.96 -13.25 10.48
CA LEU A 120 -7.32 -14.66 10.68
C LEU A 120 -6.07 -15.48 11.03
N TYR A 121 -5.05 -15.40 10.19
CA TYR A 121 -3.74 -16.02 10.45
C TYR A 121 -2.63 -15.37 9.63
N SER A 122 -1.39 -15.65 10.03
CA SER A 122 -0.19 -15.38 9.22
C SER A 122 0.81 -16.53 9.38
N LYS A 123 1.57 -16.83 8.32
CA LYS A 123 2.61 -17.87 8.31
C LYS A 123 3.61 -17.64 7.19
N SER A 124 4.82 -18.16 7.36
CA SER A 124 5.78 -18.33 6.26
C SER A 124 5.44 -19.60 5.47
N ILE A 125 5.58 -19.53 4.15
CA ILE A 125 5.30 -20.65 3.22
C ILE A 125 6.53 -20.99 2.38
N LEU A 126 6.50 -22.11 1.67
CA LEU A 126 7.57 -22.58 0.76
C LEU A 126 8.94 -22.74 1.45
N LEU A 127 8.93 -23.23 2.68
CA LEU A 127 10.13 -23.38 3.52
C LEU A 127 11.17 -24.36 2.96
N ALA A 128 10.81 -25.21 2.01
CA ALA A 128 11.72 -26.13 1.34
C ALA A 128 12.62 -25.46 0.27
N PHE A 129 12.33 -24.20 -0.10
CA PHE A 129 12.97 -23.47 -1.19
C PHE A 129 13.79 -22.29 -0.67
N ASP A 130 14.57 -22.48 0.39
CA ASP A 130 15.33 -21.41 1.05
C ASP A 130 16.35 -20.75 0.11
N TYR A 131 17.00 -21.53 -0.75
CA TYR A 131 17.95 -21.00 -1.71
C TYR A 131 17.27 -20.05 -2.71
N GLU A 132 16.15 -20.45 -3.30
CA GLU A 132 15.39 -19.67 -4.27
C GLU A 132 14.85 -18.40 -3.63
N PHE A 133 14.28 -18.51 -2.42
CA PHE A 133 13.79 -17.36 -1.64
C PHE A 133 14.91 -16.66 -0.88
N ALA A 134 15.98 -16.31 -1.60
CA ALA A 134 17.07 -15.44 -1.16
C ALA A 134 17.74 -15.90 0.15
N SER A 135 17.89 -17.22 0.32
CA SER A 135 18.50 -17.85 1.50
C SER A 135 17.69 -17.61 2.78
N GLY A 136 16.39 -17.93 2.70
CA GLY A 136 15.48 -17.97 3.83
C GLY A 136 14.57 -16.73 3.99
N ARG A 137 14.42 -15.86 2.98
CA ARG A 137 13.37 -14.82 2.94
C ARG A 137 12.05 -15.41 2.43
N PHE A 138 11.51 -16.35 3.20
CA PHE A 138 10.30 -17.07 2.80
C PHE A 138 9.10 -16.13 2.65
N PRO A 139 8.21 -16.37 1.66
CA PRO A 139 7.00 -15.57 1.50
C PRO A 139 6.14 -15.58 2.77
N LEU A 140 5.61 -14.41 3.14
CA LEU A 140 4.64 -14.23 4.23
C LEU A 140 3.23 -14.36 3.67
N GLU A 141 2.50 -15.42 4.04
CA GLU A 141 1.07 -15.55 3.76
C GLU A 141 0.25 -14.98 4.92
N VAL A 142 -0.70 -14.09 4.61
CA VAL A 142 -1.61 -13.47 5.58
C VAL A 142 -3.04 -13.60 5.08
N ALA A 143 -3.95 -14.06 5.93
CA ALA A 143 -5.38 -14.07 5.67
C ALA A 143 -6.07 -13.02 6.55
N LEU A 144 -6.78 -12.09 5.90
CA LEU A 144 -7.56 -11.04 6.54
C LEU A 144 -9.05 -11.22 6.25
N GLU A 145 -9.89 -11.16 7.29
CA GLU A 145 -11.33 -11.09 7.13
C GLU A 145 -11.75 -9.63 6.96
N SER A 146 -12.51 -9.32 5.92
CA SER A 146 -13.06 -7.98 5.72
C SER A 146 -14.08 -7.62 6.78
N GLN A 147 -14.03 -6.36 7.23
CA GLN A 147 -14.95 -5.80 8.24
C GLN A 147 -15.98 -4.85 7.62
N TRP A 148 -16.04 -4.77 6.29
CA TRP A 148 -17.01 -3.94 5.56
C TRP A 148 -18.07 -4.80 4.87
N GLY A 149 -19.26 -4.22 4.72
CA GLY A 149 -20.39 -4.87 4.06
C GLY A 149 -21.09 -5.93 4.91
N SER A 150 -22.15 -6.49 4.38
CA SER A 150 -22.98 -7.51 5.05
C SER A 150 -22.37 -8.92 4.95
N LYS A 151 -21.47 -9.16 4.02
CA LYS A 151 -20.78 -10.44 3.85
C LYS A 151 -19.32 -10.28 4.23
N LYS A 152 -18.92 -11.05 5.24
CA LYS A 152 -17.50 -11.22 5.55
C LYS A 152 -16.85 -11.97 4.41
N ASP A 153 -15.73 -11.45 3.93
CA ASP A 153 -14.92 -12.05 2.89
C ASP A 153 -13.49 -12.21 3.38
N THR A 154 -12.78 -13.19 2.87
CA THR A 154 -11.37 -13.39 3.22
C THR A 154 -10.49 -12.96 2.05
N LEU A 155 -9.58 -12.04 2.34
CA LEU A 155 -8.54 -11.63 1.41
C LEU A 155 -7.20 -12.22 1.85
N TYR A 156 -6.46 -12.71 0.88
CA TYR A 156 -5.15 -13.32 1.09
C TYR A 156 -4.05 -12.43 0.52
N PHE A 157 -3.00 -12.26 1.28
CA PHE A 157 -1.83 -11.47 0.89
C PHE A 157 -0.58 -12.31 1.02
N TRP A 158 0.28 -12.26 0.01
CA TRP A 158 1.59 -12.89 0.02
C TRP A 158 2.63 -11.81 -0.17
N VAL A 159 3.43 -11.54 0.88
CA VAL A 159 4.51 -10.57 0.79
C VAL A 159 5.81 -11.31 0.49
N ILE A 160 6.49 -10.91 -0.58
CA ILE A 160 7.72 -11.52 -1.06
C ILE A 160 8.86 -10.52 -1.14
N HIS A 161 10.09 -11.00 -0.99
CA HIS A 161 11.30 -10.25 -1.27
C HIS A 161 12.31 -11.20 -1.94
N LEU A 162 12.37 -11.16 -3.27
CA LEU A 162 13.18 -12.07 -4.06
C LEU A 162 14.65 -11.69 -4.06
N LYS A 163 15.49 -12.49 -4.74
CA LYS A 163 16.94 -12.32 -4.73
C LYS A 163 17.38 -11.10 -5.53
N ALA A 164 18.07 -10.17 -4.86
CA ALA A 164 18.65 -8.97 -5.46
C ALA A 164 19.66 -9.29 -6.57
N ASN A 165 19.73 -8.41 -7.58
CA ASN A 165 20.59 -8.51 -8.75
C ASN A 165 21.95 -7.84 -8.48
N THR A 166 22.80 -8.48 -7.67
CA THR A 166 24.08 -7.94 -7.21
C THR A 166 25.27 -8.77 -7.66
N GLY A 167 26.47 -8.18 -7.65
CA GLY A 167 27.72 -8.85 -7.93
C GLY A 167 28.14 -8.85 -9.40
N SER A 168 28.98 -9.81 -9.79
CA SER A 168 29.48 -10.03 -11.15
C SER A 168 28.37 -10.46 -12.12
N THR A 169 28.66 -10.46 -13.41
CA THR A 169 27.71 -10.94 -14.44
C THR A 169 27.22 -12.37 -14.16
N SER A 170 28.11 -13.27 -13.72
CA SER A 170 27.76 -14.66 -13.36
C SER A 170 26.83 -14.71 -12.14
N GLU A 171 27.09 -13.89 -11.11
CA GLU A 171 26.26 -13.83 -9.92
C GLU A 171 24.88 -13.22 -10.22
N LYS A 172 24.82 -12.22 -11.10
CA LYS A 172 23.57 -11.66 -11.61
C LYS A 172 22.73 -12.69 -12.36
N LEU A 173 23.37 -13.51 -13.19
CA LEU A 173 22.67 -14.62 -13.87
C LEU A 173 22.18 -15.67 -12.88
N THR A 174 22.96 -16.01 -11.86
CA THR A 174 22.55 -16.90 -10.78
C THR A 174 21.35 -16.32 -10.03
N SER A 175 21.37 -15.01 -9.73
CA SER A 175 20.27 -14.32 -9.07
C SER A 175 19.01 -14.31 -9.93
N TYR A 176 19.12 -14.12 -11.24
CA TYR A 176 18.02 -14.25 -12.19
C TYR A 176 17.38 -15.64 -12.12
N ASN A 177 18.19 -16.71 -12.25
CA ASN A 177 17.67 -18.09 -12.20
C ASN A 177 16.97 -18.39 -10.87
N ARG A 178 17.46 -17.83 -9.74
CA ARG A 178 16.82 -17.95 -8.43
C ARG A 178 15.45 -17.26 -8.39
N ARG A 179 15.34 -16.05 -8.99
CA ARG A 179 14.07 -15.34 -9.09
C ARG A 179 13.06 -16.09 -9.96
N GLU A 180 13.51 -16.60 -11.10
CA GLU A 180 12.68 -17.39 -12.00
C GLU A 180 12.13 -18.65 -11.30
N LYS A 181 13.00 -19.38 -10.58
CA LYS A 181 12.59 -20.58 -9.85
C LYS A 181 11.71 -20.26 -8.65
N ALA A 182 12.01 -19.21 -7.89
CA ALA A 182 11.16 -18.74 -6.79
C ALA A 182 9.75 -18.36 -7.28
N ALA A 183 9.67 -17.69 -8.42
CA ALA A 183 8.40 -17.31 -9.04
C ALA A 183 7.62 -18.56 -9.50
N GLU A 184 8.30 -19.54 -10.10
CA GLU A 184 7.68 -20.83 -10.48
C GLU A 184 7.09 -21.56 -9.26
N GLU A 185 7.86 -21.70 -8.17
CA GLU A 185 7.40 -22.39 -6.97
C GLU A 185 6.25 -21.66 -6.27
N LEU A 186 6.30 -20.32 -6.24
CA LEU A 186 5.18 -19.54 -5.73
C LEU A 186 3.93 -19.69 -6.60
N LYS A 187 4.09 -19.71 -7.94
CA LYS A 187 2.97 -19.94 -8.85
C LYS A 187 2.35 -21.32 -8.64
N ASN A 188 3.18 -22.35 -8.54
CA ASN A 188 2.74 -23.73 -8.27
C ASN A 188 1.95 -23.81 -6.95
N TYR A 189 2.36 -23.06 -5.93
CA TYR A 189 1.64 -22.97 -4.65
C TYR A 189 0.30 -22.25 -4.79
N LEU A 190 0.21 -21.25 -5.67
CA LEU A 190 -0.97 -20.39 -5.82
C LEU A 190 -1.98 -20.90 -6.84
N ASP A 191 -1.56 -21.67 -7.86
CA ASP A 191 -2.45 -22.17 -8.91
C ASP A 191 -3.69 -22.94 -8.37
N PRO A 192 -3.58 -23.81 -7.36
CA PRO A 192 -4.75 -24.42 -6.72
C PRO A 192 -5.63 -23.41 -5.95
N LYS A 193 -5.11 -22.23 -5.66
CA LYS A 193 -5.76 -21.16 -4.85
C LYS A 193 -6.22 -19.96 -5.70
N LYS A 194 -6.20 -20.04 -7.03
CA LYS A 194 -6.59 -18.93 -7.92
C LYS A 194 -8.03 -18.44 -7.75
N SER A 195 -8.89 -19.24 -7.12
CA SER A 195 -10.24 -18.84 -6.68
C SER A 195 -10.26 -18.05 -5.37
N TRP A 196 -9.15 -17.99 -4.64
CA TRP A 196 -9.01 -17.14 -3.46
C TRP A 196 -8.84 -15.69 -3.90
N LYS A 197 -9.44 -14.76 -3.19
CA LYS A 197 -9.23 -13.33 -3.41
C LYS A 197 -7.86 -12.95 -2.85
N GLY A 198 -6.84 -12.98 -3.69
CA GLY A 198 -5.46 -12.89 -3.23
C GLY A 198 -4.59 -11.91 -4.01
N MET A 199 -3.58 -11.37 -3.33
CA MET A 199 -2.59 -10.44 -3.88
C MET A 199 -1.18 -10.82 -3.45
N VAL A 200 -0.26 -10.92 -4.41
CA VAL A 200 1.18 -11.01 -4.15
C VAL A 200 1.76 -9.61 -4.21
N LEU A 201 2.43 -9.19 -3.16
CA LEU A 201 3.01 -7.86 -2.97
C LEU A 201 4.50 -8.00 -2.68
N GLY A 202 5.32 -7.07 -3.10
CA GLY A 202 6.70 -7.07 -2.64
C GLY A 202 7.72 -6.54 -3.63
N ASP A 203 8.96 -6.70 -3.22
CA ASP A 203 10.15 -6.50 -4.04
C ASP A 203 10.47 -7.81 -4.79
N TRP A 204 10.12 -7.81 -6.08
CA TRP A 204 10.35 -8.94 -6.98
C TRP A 204 11.78 -8.95 -7.54
N ASN A 205 12.52 -7.87 -7.35
CA ASN A 205 13.91 -7.67 -7.76
C ASN A 205 14.17 -7.88 -9.27
N ASP A 206 13.12 -7.79 -10.09
CA ASP A 206 13.20 -7.82 -11.56
C ASP A 206 11.95 -7.19 -12.17
N ASP A 207 12.02 -6.77 -13.44
CA ASP A 207 10.93 -6.10 -14.12
C ASP A 207 10.01 -7.10 -14.86
N LEU A 208 8.79 -6.67 -15.12
CA LEU A 208 7.75 -7.50 -15.77
C LEU A 208 7.86 -7.51 -17.29
N ASP A 209 8.27 -6.45 -17.94
CA ASP A 209 8.34 -6.38 -19.42
C ASP A 209 9.60 -7.03 -19.98
N ALA A 210 10.74 -6.81 -19.35
CA ALA A 210 12.03 -7.44 -19.64
C ALA A 210 12.84 -7.53 -18.35
N SER A 211 13.76 -8.50 -18.26
CA SER A 211 14.63 -8.60 -17.09
C SER A 211 15.60 -7.43 -16.99
N ILE A 212 15.93 -7.02 -15.76
CA ILE A 212 17.06 -6.13 -15.46
C ILE A 212 18.43 -6.78 -15.77
N VAL A 213 18.45 -8.09 -16.04
CA VAL A 213 19.63 -8.79 -16.55
C VAL A 213 19.62 -8.70 -18.06
N SER A 214 20.60 -7.99 -18.62
CA SER A 214 20.70 -7.69 -20.05
C SER A 214 20.54 -8.97 -20.92
N GLY A 215 19.69 -8.86 -21.95
CA GLY A 215 19.41 -9.94 -22.91
C GLY A 215 18.52 -11.07 -22.39
N LYS A 216 17.95 -10.94 -21.20
CA LYS A 216 17.01 -11.90 -20.63
C LYS A 216 15.55 -11.41 -20.71
N ALA A 217 14.64 -12.34 -20.96
CA ALA A 217 13.21 -12.09 -20.73
C ALA A 217 12.92 -11.92 -19.25
N SER A 218 11.78 -11.31 -18.90
CA SER A 218 11.34 -11.26 -17.52
C SER A 218 11.25 -12.66 -16.91
N PRO A 219 11.77 -12.90 -15.69
CA PRO A 219 11.63 -14.19 -15.01
C PRO A 219 10.19 -14.50 -14.61
N PHE A 220 9.27 -13.53 -14.77
CA PHE A 220 7.86 -13.64 -14.44
C PHE A 220 6.96 -13.82 -15.68
N LEU A 221 7.54 -14.18 -16.82
CA LEU A 221 6.81 -14.32 -18.08
C LEU A 221 5.68 -15.35 -17.99
N THR A 222 5.88 -16.46 -17.29
CA THR A 222 4.87 -17.50 -17.07
C THR A 222 3.66 -17.00 -16.30
N TRP A 223 3.87 -16.13 -15.31
CA TRP A 223 2.79 -15.46 -14.58
C TRP A 223 2.04 -14.47 -15.45
N ARG A 224 2.79 -13.63 -16.18
CA ARG A 224 2.22 -12.58 -17.03
C ARG A 224 1.40 -13.15 -18.19
N SER A 225 1.79 -14.34 -18.69
CA SER A 225 1.08 -15.03 -19.79
C SER A 225 -0.14 -15.83 -19.32
N ASP A 226 -0.30 -16.02 -18.01
CA ASP A 226 -1.43 -16.74 -17.45
C ASP A 226 -2.58 -15.78 -17.12
N THR A 227 -3.71 -15.91 -17.82
CA THR A 227 -4.89 -15.04 -17.64
C THR A 227 -5.57 -15.16 -16.27
N ASN A 228 -5.15 -16.11 -15.44
CA ASN A 228 -5.59 -16.22 -14.05
C ASN A 228 -4.88 -15.22 -13.12
N TYR A 229 -3.86 -14.53 -13.62
CA TYR A 229 -3.10 -13.54 -12.86
C TYR A 229 -3.06 -12.21 -13.60
N VAL A 230 -3.19 -11.11 -12.86
CA VAL A 230 -3.09 -9.76 -13.40
C VAL A 230 -2.10 -8.96 -12.55
N PHE A 231 -1.22 -8.23 -13.21
CA PHE A 231 -0.27 -7.33 -12.56
C PHE A 231 -0.77 -5.87 -12.69
N PRO A 232 -1.36 -5.26 -11.64
CA PRO A 232 -1.71 -3.84 -11.64
C PRO A 232 -0.54 -2.92 -11.96
N SER A 233 0.69 -3.35 -11.64
CA SER A 233 1.93 -2.65 -11.90
C SER A 233 2.47 -2.79 -13.33
N TYR A 234 1.99 -3.73 -14.14
CA TYR A 234 2.57 -4.00 -15.47
C TYR A 234 2.53 -2.79 -16.42
N ARG A 235 1.46 -2.00 -16.38
CA ARG A 235 1.38 -0.77 -17.17
C ARG A 235 2.48 0.26 -16.79
N LEU A 236 2.95 0.22 -15.53
CA LEU A 236 4.00 1.09 -15.04
C LEU A 236 5.37 0.66 -15.60
N SER A 237 5.63 -0.67 -15.67
CA SER A 237 6.79 -1.23 -16.37
C SER A 237 6.81 -0.82 -17.84
N LEU A 238 5.68 -0.98 -18.56
CA LEU A 238 5.56 -0.57 -19.96
C LEU A 238 5.77 0.94 -20.16
N ALA A 239 5.36 1.76 -19.20
CA ALA A 239 5.57 3.21 -19.21
C ALA A 239 6.98 3.61 -18.73
N LYS A 240 7.87 2.64 -18.49
CA LYS A 240 9.25 2.85 -18.01
C LYS A 240 9.30 3.67 -16.72
N GLN A 241 8.30 3.52 -15.86
CA GLN A 241 8.39 4.04 -14.51
C GLN A 241 9.36 3.20 -13.69
N LYS A 242 10.00 3.83 -12.72
CA LYS A 242 10.91 3.16 -11.80
C LYS A 242 10.30 3.09 -10.40
N SER A 243 10.55 2.01 -9.69
CA SER A 243 10.17 1.86 -8.28
C SER A 243 11.33 2.08 -7.31
N THR A 244 12.50 2.43 -7.82
CA THR A 244 13.70 2.69 -6.99
C THR A 244 14.44 3.94 -7.46
N ALA A 245 15.29 4.48 -6.57
CA ALA A 245 16.23 5.54 -6.94
C ALA A 245 17.44 5.02 -7.72
N SER A 246 17.75 3.72 -7.63
CA SER A 246 18.98 3.10 -8.11
C SER A 246 18.86 2.44 -9.47
N TYR A 247 17.68 1.90 -9.82
CA TYR A 247 17.40 1.25 -11.10
C TYR A 247 16.51 2.13 -11.97
N SER A 248 16.64 1.97 -13.29
CA SER A 248 15.76 2.61 -14.28
C SER A 248 14.45 1.83 -14.46
N GLU A 249 14.46 0.55 -14.08
CA GLU A 249 13.36 -0.41 -14.23
C GLU A 249 12.51 -0.45 -12.98
N MET A 250 11.31 -1.00 -13.12
CA MET A 250 10.40 -1.25 -12.02
C MET A 250 10.65 -2.66 -11.46
N ILE A 251 10.97 -2.76 -10.17
CA ILE A 251 11.26 -4.06 -9.53
C ILE A 251 10.34 -4.39 -8.34
N ASP A 252 9.51 -3.45 -7.94
CA ASP A 252 8.46 -3.66 -6.93
C ASP A 252 7.12 -3.83 -7.63
N HIS A 253 6.45 -4.95 -7.39
CA HIS A 253 5.25 -5.32 -8.13
C HIS A 253 4.13 -5.83 -7.24
N MET A 254 2.93 -5.79 -7.83
CA MET A 254 1.74 -6.45 -7.30
C MET A 254 1.15 -7.36 -8.36
N CYS A 255 0.69 -8.54 -7.92
CA CYS A 255 -0.03 -9.50 -8.74
C CYS A 255 -1.31 -9.93 -8.04
N VAL A 256 -2.42 -10.03 -8.75
CA VAL A 256 -3.71 -10.47 -8.20
C VAL A 256 -4.18 -11.75 -8.87
N THR A 257 -4.88 -12.58 -8.11
CA THR A 257 -5.50 -13.83 -8.58
C THR A 257 -6.74 -13.57 -9.44
N ALA A 258 -7.20 -14.58 -10.17
CA ALA A 258 -8.37 -14.52 -11.04
C ALA A 258 -9.62 -13.96 -10.35
N SER A 259 -9.83 -14.30 -9.08
CA SER A 259 -11.02 -13.86 -8.32
C SER A 259 -11.01 -12.38 -7.92
N LEU A 260 -9.85 -11.70 -8.05
CA LEU A 260 -9.73 -10.26 -7.78
C LEU A 260 -9.43 -9.42 -9.04
N LYS A 261 -9.13 -10.05 -10.17
CA LYS A 261 -8.71 -9.31 -11.37
C LYS A 261 -9.74 -8.28 -11.84
N ASP A 262 -11.03 -8.64 -11.80
CA ASP A 262 -12.12 -7.78 -12.24
C ASP A 262 -12.40 -6.62 -11.24
N ASN A 263 -11.86 -6.70 -10.03
CA ASN A 263 -11.92 -5.63 -9.06
C ASN A 263 -10.83 -4.57 -9.28
N PHE A 264 -9.76 -4.88 -10.01
CA PHE A 264 -8.73 -3.90 -10.29
C PHE A 264 -9.30 -2.74 -11.11
N LEU A 265 -9.18 -1.53 -10.58
CA LEU A 265 -9.58 -0.32 -11.29
C LEU A 265 -8.51 0.05 -12.30
N SER A 266 -8.82 -0.17 -13.58
CA SER A 266 -7.91 0.12 -14.69
C SER A 266 -7.31 1.52 -14.57
N ASN A 267 -6.00 1.63 -14.75
CA ASN A 267 -5.22 2.87 -14.62
C ASN A 267 -5.15 3.48 -13.21
N GLN A 268 -5.67 2.81 -12.18
CA GLN A 268 -5.57 3.23 -10.78
C GLN A 268 -4.43 2.48 -10.08
N SER A 269 -3.22 2.64 -10.59
CA SER A 269 -1.98 2.22 -9.93
C SER A 269 -0.88 3.24 -10.19
N GLY A 270 0.12 3.32 -9.33
CA GLY A 270 1.19 4.30 -9.47
C GLY A 270 2.36 4.05 -8.52
N VAL A 271 3.37 4.89 -8.66
CA VAL A 271 4.54 4.96 -7.78
C VAL A 271 4.51 6.31 -7.06
N MET A 272 4.67 6.32 -5.75
CA MET A 272 4.88 7.54 -4.97
C MET A 272 6.38 7.86 -4.95
N VAL A 273 6.82 8.73 -5.85
CA VAL A 273 8.24 9.12 -5.95
C VAL A 273 8.60 10.02 -4.77
N GLY A 274 9.26 9.42 -3.77
CA GLY A 274 9.51 10.03 -2.47
C GLY A 274 10.34 11.31 -2.51
N ASP A 275 11.27 11.45 -3.49
CA ASP A 275 12.09 12.65 -3.65
C ASP A 275 11.28 13.94 -3.87
N SER A 276 10.04 13.82 -4.33
CA SER A 276 9.12 14.96 -4.50
C SER A 276 8.54 15.48 -3.19
N TYR A 277 8.64 14.70 -2.10
CA TYR A 277 7.94 14.97 -0.84
C TYR A 277 8.83 14.94 0.40
N ILE A 278 9.99 14.28 0.34
CA ILE A 278 10.91 14.13 1.46
C ILE A 278 12.31 14.52 1.01
N ALA A 279 12.90 15.49 1.70
CA ALA A 279 14.25 15.94 1.43
C ALA A 279 15.26 14.81 1.58
N SER A 280 16.11 14.63 0.56
CA SER A 280 17.13 13.56 0.54
C SER A 280 16.53 12.18 0.82
N TYR A 281 15.38 11.89 0.21
CA TYR A 281 14.59 10.66 0.43
C TYR A 281 15.47 9.41 0.41
N ARG A 282 16.31 9.26 -0.62
CA ARG A 282 17.24 8.14 -0.79
C ARG A 282 18.19 7.93 0.40
N LEU A 283 18.65 9.01 1.04
CA LEU A 283 19.61 8.98 2.15
C LEU A 283 18.93 8.83 3.53
N ASN A 284 17.67 9.24 3.62
CA ASN A 284 16.95 9.39 4.89
C ASN A 284 15.76 8.45 5.06
N THR A 285 15.36 7.72 4.00
CA THR A 285 14.10 6.95 4.04
C THR A 285 14.28 5.57 3.41
N SER A 286 14.48 5.51 2.07
CA SER A 286 14.63 4.24 1.34
C SER A 286 15.16 4.50 -0.07
N ASP A 287 15.83 3.51 -0.65
CA ASP A 287 16.17 3.48 -2.07
C ASP A 287 15.03 2.95 -2.96
N HIS A 288 13.92 2.53 -2.37
CA HIS A 288 12.69 2.15 -3.07
C HIS A 288 11.57 3.15 -2.83
N TYR A 289 10.63 3.22 -3.76
CA TYR A 289 9.42 4.03 -3.71
C TYR A 289 8.19 3.14 -3.49
N PRO A 290 7.21 3.57 -2.68
CA PRO A 290 5.94 2.86 -2.56
C PRO A 290 5.23 2.72 -3.89
N VAL A 291 4.78 1.50 -4.20
CA VAL A 291 3.93 1.18 -5.34
C VAL A 291 2.53 0.88 -4.84
N TRP A 292 1.51 1.39 -5.50
CA TRP A 292 0.12 1.25 -5.06
C TRP A 292 -0.83 0.91 -6.21
N ALA A 293 -1.96 0.30 -5.86
CA ALA A 293 -3.09 0.06 -6.77
C ALA A 293 -4.42 0.12 -6.01
N LYS A 294 -5.49 0.44 -6.76
CA LYS A 294 -6.86 0.53 -6.24
C LYS A 294 -7.76 -0.53 -6.82
N PHE A 295 -8.65 -1.03 -5.97
CA PHE A 295 -9.60 -2.08 -6.32
C PHE A 295 -11.01 -1.64 -5.95
N SER A 296 -11.98 -1.93 -6.83
CA SER A 296 -13.38 -1.84 -6.46
C SER A 296 -13.68 -2.96 -5.47
N MET A 297 -14.27 -2.60 -4.35
CA MET A 297 -14.84 -3.59 -3.44
C MET A 297 -16.35 -3.46 -3.47
N ASP A 298 -17.04 -4.59 -3.42
CA ASP A 298 -18.48 -4.59 -3.22
C ASP A 298 -18.76 -4.18 -1.77
N PHE A 299 -18.66 -2.88 -1.51
CA PHE A 299 -19.21 -2.30 -0.30
C PHE A 299 -20.74 -2.42 -0.39
N LYS A 300 -21.27 -3.62 -0.19
CA LYS A 300 -22.72 -3.78 -0.05
C LYS A 300 -23.12 -3.18 1.26
N VAL A 301 -23.32 -1.88 1.26
CA VAL A 301 -24.04 -1.24 2.34
C VAL A 301 -25.51 -1.47 2.09
N TRP A 302 -26.08 -2.33 2.91
CA TRP A 302 -27.51 -2.50 2.98
C TRP A 302 -28.10 -1.26 3.67
N VAL A 303 -28.84 -0.46 2.91
CA VAL A 303 -29.58 0.67 3.47
C VAL A 303 -30.93 0.15 3.96
N GLY A 304 -30.99 -0.26 5.21
CA GLY A 304 -32.21 -0.72 5.86
C GLY A 304 -32.03 -0.89 7.37
N VAL A 305 -33.12 -0.94 8.09
CA VAL A 305 -33.12 -1.14 9.55
C VAL A 305 -32.39 -2.44 9.95
N GLU A 306 -32.38 -3.43 9.07
CA GLU A 306 -31.70 -4.72 9.28
C GLU A 306 -30.16 -4.61 9.25
N SER A 307 -29.58 -3.51 8.71
CA SER A 307 -28.12 -3.27 8.71
C SER A 307 -27.60 -2.68 10.01
N LEU A 308 -28.48 -2.31 10.93
CA LEU A 308 -28.08 -1.90 12.27
C LEU A 308 -27.65 -3.13 13.05
N GLU A 309 -26.45 -3.09 13.63
CA GLU A 309 -25.96 -4.20 14.44
C GLU A 309 -26.95 -4.56 15.56
N PRO A 310 -27.14 -5.85 15.87
CA PRO A 310 -28.08 -6.29 16.90
C PRO A 310 -27.95 -5.58 18.24
N ALA A 311 -26.72 -5.26 18.64
CA ALA A 311 -26.44 -4.55 19.90
C ALA A 311 -27.02 -3.13 19.94
N TRP A 312 -27.28 -2.49 18.81
CA TRP A 312 -27.88 -1.16 18.77
C TRP A 312 -29.41 -1.21 18.82
N ARG A 313 -30.00 -2.25 18.21
CA ARG A 313 -31.44 -2.49 18.32
C ARG A 313 -31.85 -2.75 19.77
N GLU A 314 -31.02 -3.49 20.50
CA GLU A 314 -31.27 -3.77 21.92
C GLU A 314 -31.16 -2.55 22.83
N THR A 315 -30.24 -1.61 22.52
CA THR A 315 -30.00 -0.44 23.38
C THR A 315 -30.76 0.83 22.99
N MET A 316 -31.00 1.05 21.69
CA MET A 316 -31.57 2.30 21.17
C MET A 316 -32.99 2.15 20.58
N GLY A 317 -33.45 0.92 20.37
CA GLY A 317 -34.74 0.62 19.76
C GLY A 317 -34.72 0.74 18.22
N ILE A 318 -35.94 0.76 17.63
CA ILE A 318 -36.10 0.92 16.18
C ILE A 318 -36.06 2.41 15.85
N PRO A 319 -35.23 2.89 14.89
CA PRO A 319 -35.24 4.28 14.48
C PRO A 319 -36.58 4.66 13.84
N CYS A 320 -37.07 5.85 14.12
CA CYS A 320 -38.35 6.34 13.60
C CYS A 320 -38.20 7.25 12.38
N GLN A 321 -36.99 7.70 12.07
CA GLN A 321 -36.73 8.54 10.91
C GLN A 321 -35.31 8.31 10.36
N LEU A 322 -35.17 8.35 9.05
CA LEU A 322 -33.90 8.39 8.31
C LEU A 322 -33.74 9.75 7.63
N LEU A 323 -32.62 10.38 7.85
CA LEU A 323 -32.15 11.58 7.13
C LEU A 323 -30.97 11.16 6.24
N VAL A 324 -30.99 11.55 4.97
CA VAL A 324 -29.93 11.27 3.99
C VAL A 324 -29.30 12.58 3.58
N PHE A 325 -27.99 12.68 3.74
CA PHE A 325 -27.22 13.86 3.38
C PHE A 325 -26.18 13.51 2.30
N ASP A 326 -25.82 14.48 1.47
CA ASP A 326 -24.60 14.40 0.66
C ASP A 326 -23.34 14.59 1.53
N LEU A 327 -22.16 14.45 0.93
CA LEU A 327 -20.89 14.63 1.66
C LEU A 327 -20.61 16.09 2.07
N GLN A 328 -21.35 17.05 1.53
CA GLN A 328 -21.30 18.47 1.89
C GLN A 328 -22.25 18.79 3.05
N GLY A 329 -22.98 17.79 3.58
CA GLY A 329 -23.91 17.94 4.67
C GLY A 329 -25.28 18.52 4.27
N ARG A 330 -25.62 18.56 2.96
CA ARG A 330 -26.94 19.01 2.51
C ARG A 330 -27.92 17.84 2.65
N LEU A 331 -29.06 18.10 3.28
CA LEU A 331 -30.15 17.13 3.36
C LEU A 331 -30.76 16.89 1.97
N LEU A 332 -30.74 15.63 1.53
CA LEU A 332 -31.28 15.20 0.26
C LEU A 332 -32.65 14.56 0.40
N MET A 333 -32.85 13.76 1.44
CA MET A 333 -34.06 13.00 1.68
C MET A 333 -34.30 12.81 3.18
N GLN A 334 -35.58 12.65 3.58
CA GLN A 334 -35.96 12.24 4.92
C GLN A 334 -37.27 11.44 4.90
N GLY A 335 -37.44 10.56 5.84
CA GLY A 335 -38.68 9.77 5.98
C GLY A 335 -38.47 8.50 6.83
N ASP A 336 -39.34 7.53 6.62
CA ASP A 336 -39.27 6.24 7.27
C ASP A 336 -38.03 5.47 6.84
N PRO A 337 -37.25 4.91 7.78
CA PRO A 337 -36.03 4.18 7.48
C PRO A 337 -36.22 2.95 6.55
N GLU A 338 -37.41 2.38 6.48
CA GLU A 338 -37.70 1.25 5.59
C GLU A 338 -38.00 1.66 4.15
N THR A 339 -38.47 2.91 3.96
CA THR A 339 -38.92 3.40 2.66
C THR A 339 -37.93 4.36 1.97
N VAL A 340 -37.18 5.13 2.75
CA VAL A 340 -36.23 6.12 2.22
C VAL A 340 -34.96 5.43 1.73
N LYS A 341 -34.73 5.49 0.41
CA LYS A 341 -33.53 4.93 -0.25
C LYS A 341 -32.96 5.94 -1.21
N PRO A 342 -31.67 6.26 -1.16
CA PRO A 342 -31.01 7.05 -2.20
C PRO A 342 -31.16 6.35 -3.57
N ALA A 343 -31.65 7.07 -4.57
CA ALA A 343 -31.92 6.51 -5.89
C ALA A 343 -30.69 6.54 -6.82
N ALA A 344 -29.69 7.36 -6.52
CA ALA A 344 -28.50 7.50 -7.33
C ALA A 344 -27.30 6.81 -6.70
N THR A 345 -26.42 6.28 -7.53
CA THR A 345 -25.11 5.79 -7.12
C THR A 345 -24.30 6.92 -6.50
N GLY A 346 -23.74 6.71 -5.33
CA GLY A 346 -22.94 7.73 -4.65
C GLY A 346 -22.71 7.49 -3.17
N MET A 347 -21.89 8.35 -2.58
CA MET A 347 -21.64 8.37 -1.14
C MET A 347 -22.65 9.26 -0.43
N TYR A 348 -23.20 8.76 0.65
CA TYR A 348 -24.18 9.47 1.47
C TYR A 348 -23.82 9.37 2.94
N LEU A 349 -24.24 10.37 3.72
CA LEU A 349 -24.29 10.31 5.18
C LEU A 349 -25.73 10.02 5.59
N LEU A 350 -25.97 8.84 6.15
CA LEU A 350 -27.27 8.47 6.73
C LEU A 350 -27.29 8.84 8.21
N GLN A 351 -28.33 9.51 8.67
CA GLN A 351 -28.53 9.78 10.07
C GLN A 351 -29.87 9.17 10.52
N TYR A 352 -29.80 8.14 11.34
CA TYR A 352 -30.94 7.50 11.99
C TYR A 352 -31.34 8.30 13.22
N VAL A 353 -32.62 8.63 13.34
CA VAL A 353 -33.21 9.31 14.49
C VAL A 353 -34.08 8.32 15.25
N TYR A 354 -33.89 8.23 16.53
CA TYR A 354 -34.60 7.32 17.43
C TYR A 354 -35.72 8.02 18.20
N PRO A 355 -36.74 7.28 18.71
CA PRO A 355 -37.87 7.89 19.45
C PRO A 355 -37.47 8.73 20.67
N ASN A 356 -36.33 8.39 21.29
CA ASN A 356 -35.77 9.12 22.42
C ASN A 356 -34.97 10.38 22.02
N GLY A 357 -34.97 10.76 20.74
CA GLY A 357 -34.22 11.86 20.19
C GLY A 357 -32.75 11.60 19.92
N ALA A 358 -32.24 10.42 20.25
CA ALA A 358 -30.87 10.03 19.92
C ALA A 358 -30.67 9.97 18.41
N ARG A 359 -29.45 10.28 17.95
CA ARG A 359 -29.08 10.25 16.52
C ARG A 359 -27.85 9.42 16.31
N LYS A 360 -27.85 8.60 15.25
CA LYS A 360 -26.67 7.86 14.81
C LYS A 360 -26.41 8.12 13.33
N SER A 361 -25.19 8.47 13.01
CA SER A 361 -24.77 8.74 11.62
C SER A 361 -23.90 7.59 11.10
N VAL A 362 -24.16 7.21 9.86
CA VAL A 362 -23.39 6.16 9.13
C VAL A 362 -23.10 6.69 7.73
N LYS A 363 -21.85 6.62 7.31
CA LYS A 363 -21.44 6.93 5.93
C LYS A 363 -21.64 5.69 5.07
N VAL A 364 -22.36 5.82 3.96
CA VAL A 364 -22.73 4.70 3.09
C VAL A 364 -22.44 5.02 1.64
N TYR A 365 -22.10 3.99 0.86
CA TYR A 365 -22.06 4.06 -0.58
C TYR A 365 -23.24 3.29 -1.17
N VAL A 366 -24.03 3.94 -2.01
CA VAL A 366 -25.17 3.35 -2.74
C VAL A 366 -24.72 3.15 -4.20
N ARG A 367 -24.93 1.96 -4.73
CA ARG A 367 -24.71 1.62 -6.15
C ARG A 367 -25.97 1.76 -6.97
#